data_229a9937140b044595244470c3d4964a
#
_entry.id   229a9937140b044595244470c3d4964a
#
_cell.length_a   1.000
_cell.length_b   1.000
_cell.length_c   1.000
_cell.angle_alpha   90.00
_cell.angle_beta   90.00
_cell.angle_gamma   90.00
#
_symmetry.space_group_name_H-M   'P 1'
#
loop_
_entity.id
_entity.type
_entity.pdbx_description
1 polymer ?
#
loop_
_entity_poly.entity_id
_entity_poly.type
_entity_poly.pdbx_seq_one_letter_code
_entity_poly.pdbx_strand_id
1 'polypeptide(L)'
;MNSSSAEMPAALREGCERLLVRYSHPEGALLPILQLIQREWGEVAEESILYVADLLGVAPARISGVMSFYPGLRRQSVGAHLISVCRSLPCCLMGSGEVIDYLREKLGIGVGETTED
;
A
#
# COMPACT_ATOMS: atom_id res chain seq x y z
N MET A 1 -22.35 -12.78 -2.04
CA MET A 1 -22.60 -12.45 -3.45
C MET A 1 -21.94 -11.12 -3.74
N ASN A 2 -20.66 -11.13 -4.09
CA ASN A 2 -19.90 -9.89 -4.18
C ASN A 2 -19.43 -9.67 -5.61
N SER A 3 -20.03 -8.65 -6.24
CA SER A 3 -19.70 -8.14 -7.56
C SER A 3 -18.29 -7.51 -7.68
N SER A 4 -17.49 -7.55 -6.62
CA SER A 4 -16.14 -6.96 -6.58
C SER A 4 -15.05 -7.81 -7.23
N SER A 5 -15.27 -9.09 -7.44
CA SER A 5 -14.28 -9.97 -8.08
C SER A 5 -14.24 -9.85 -9.61
N ALA A 6 -15.18 -9.11 -10.20
CA ALA A 6 -15.36 -9.04 -11.65
C ALA A 6 -14.44 -8.02 -12.34
N GLU A 7 -13.86 -7.07 -11.62
CA GLU A 7 -13.09 -5.98 -12.22
C GLU A 7 -11.56 -6.17 -12.21
N MET A 8 -11.05 -7.16 -11.45
CA MET A 8 -9.60 -7.38 -11.42
C MET A 8 -9.12 -8.09 -12.70
N PRO A 9 -8.14 -7.54 -13.44
CA PRO A 9 -7.62 -8.13 -14.66
C PRO A 9 -7.15 -9.58 -14.44
N ALA A 10 -7.44 -10.44 -15.42
CA ALA A 10 -7.11 -11.87 -15.33
C ALA A 10 -5.62 -12.13 -15.04
N ALA A 11 -4.72 -11.36 -15.65
CA ALA A 11 -3.28 -11.46 -15.43
C ALA A 11 -2.88 -11.16 -13.98
N LEU A 12 -3.53 -10.18 -13.35
CA LEU A 12 -3.25 -9.82 -11.95
C LEU A 12 -3.79 -10.90 -11.00
N ARG A 13 -4.98 -11.43 -11.27
CA ARG A 13 -5.56 -12.56 -10.52
C ARG A 13 -4.66 -13.78 -10.57
N GLU A 14 -4.21 -14.17 -11.75
CA GLU A 14 -3.27 -15.27 -11.94
C GLU A 14 -1.94 -15.02 -11.21
N GLY A 15 -1.46 -13.77 -11.19
CA GLY A 15 -0.29 -13.38 -10.41
C GLY A 15 -0.47 -13.59 -8.91
N CYS A 16 -1.64 -13.22 -8.37
CA CYS A 16 -1.99 -13.44 -6.97
C CYS A 16 -2.08 -14.94 -6.63
N GLU A 17 -2.71 -15.74 -7.48
CA GLU A 17 -2.82 -17.18 -7.30
C GLU A 17 -1.46 -17.87 -7.33
N ARG A 18 -0.57 -17.48 -8.24
CA ARG A 18 0.81 -18.00 -8.29
C ARG A 18 1.61 -17.67 -7.03
N LEU A 19 1.39 -16.49 -6.44
CA LEU A 19 2.00 -16.14 -5.17
C LEU A 19 1.46 -17.00 -4.03
N LEU A 20 0.13 -17.21 -4.00
CA LEU A 20 -0.52 -18.01 -2.97
C LEU A 20 0.06 -19.42 -2.87
N VAL A 21 0.27 -20.09 -4.01
CA VAL A 21 0.81 -21.46 -4.07
C VAL A 21 2.25 -21.56 -3.49
N ARG A 22 2.99 -20.46 -3.42
CA ARG A 22 4.37 -20.45 -2.91
C ARG A 22 4.46 -20.53 -1.39
N TYR A 23 3.36 -20.33 -0.68
CA TYR A 23 3.33 -20.25 0.79
C TYR A 23 2.53 -21.41 1.37
N SER A 24 3.06 -22.02 2.43
CA SER A 24 2.38 -23.11 3.14
C SER A 24 1.09 -22.67 3.82
N HIS A 25 1.05 -21.39 4.22
CA HIS A 25 -0.12 -20.75 4.82
C HIS A 25 -0.57 -19.56 3.96
N PRO A 26 -1.86 -19.46 3.62
CA PRO A 26 -2.39 -18.38 2.78
C PRO A 26 -2.00 -16.98 3.26
N GLU A 27 -2.05 -16.74 4.57
CA GLU A 27 -1.68 -15.44 5.15
C GLU A 27 -0.21 -15.04 4.88
N GLY A 28 0.69 -16.01 4.64
CA GLY A 28 2.07 -15.72 4.27
C GLY A 28 2.21 -15.02 2.93
N ALA A 29 1.24 -15.20 2.03
CA ALA A 29 1.20 -14.53 0.73
C ALA A 29 0.61 -13.11 0.78
N LEU A 30 0.08 -12.66 1.92
CA LEU A 30 -0.64 -11.39 2.04
C LEU A 30 0.20 -10.20 1.56
N LEU A 31 1.37 -9.99 2.12
CA LEU A 31 2.22 -8.86 1.74
C LEU A 31 2.67 -8.90 0.28
N PRO A 32 3.19 -10.01 -0.25
CA PRO A 32 3.52 -10.12 -1.67
C PRO A 32 2.35 -9.84 -2.61
N ILE A 33 1.14 -10.28 -2.26
CA ILE A 33 -0.06 -10.02 -3.06
C ILE A 33 -0.43 -8.53 -3.04
N LEU A 34 -0.44 -7.90 -1.87
CA LEU A 34 -0.71 -6.46 -1.76
C LEU A 34 0.34 -5.61 -2.51
N GLN A 35 1.61 -6.01 -2.45
CA GLN A 35 2.69 -5.36 -3.19
C GLN A 35 2.54 -5.53 -4.71
N LEU A 36 2.09 -6.70 -5.18
CA LEU A 36 1.81 -6.94 -6.58
C LEU A 36 0.67 -6.03 -7.07
N ILE A 37 -0.43 -5.97 -6.33
CA ILE A 37 -1.57 -5.11 -6.65
C ILE A 37 -1.14 -3.64 -6.70
N GLN A 38 -0.40 -3.18 -5.69
CA GLN A 38 0.08 -1.80 -5.64
C GLN A 38 1.04 -1.46 -6.79
N ARG A 39 1.86 -2.41 -7.24
CA ARG A 39 2.75 -2.21 -8.38
C ARG A 39 1.98 -1.98 -9.67
N GLU A 40 0.90 -2.72 -9.88
CA GLU A 40 0.08 -2.64 -11.09
C GLU A 40 -0.85 -1.42 -11.10
N TRP A 41 -1.40 -1.05 -9.95
CA TRP A 41 -2.42 0.00 -9.84
C TRP A 41 -1.97 1.27 -9.12
N GLY A 42 -0.78 1.27 -8.52
CA GLY A 42 -0.24 2.39 -7.75
C GLY A 42 -0.79 2.47 -6.32
N GLU A 43 -1.88 1.77 -6.02
CA GLU A 43 -2.57 1.76 -4.73
C GLU A 43 -3.22 0.40 -4.46
N VAL A 44 -3.65 0.20 -3.21
CA VAL A 44 -4.49 -0.94 -2.81
C VAL A 44 -5.85 -0.37 -2.37
N ALA A 45 -6.76 -0.28 -3.33
CA ALA A 45 -8.12 0.22 -3.11
C ALA A 45 -8.95 -0.77 -2.26
N GLU A 46 -10.12 -0.32 -1.79
CA GLU A 46 -11.01 -1.12 -0.94
C GLU A 46 -11.46 -2.42 -1.65
N GLU A 47 -11.74 -2.35 -2.95
CA GLU A 47 -12.12 -3.52 -3.75
C GLU A 47 -11.01 -4.57 -3.77
N SER A 48 -9.74 -4.13 -3.83
CA SER A 48 -8.58 -5.02 -3.75
C SER A 48 -8.48 -5.70 -2.39
N ILE A 49 -8.77 -4.97 -1.31
CA ILE A 49 -8.79 -5.53 0.05
C ILE A 49 -9.85 -6.63 0.16
N LEU A 50 -11.04 -6.39 -0.36
CA LEU A 50 -12.13 -7.37 -0.35
C LEU A 50 -11.78 -8.62 -1.18
N TYR A 51 -11.18 -8.43 -2.35
CA TYR A 51 -10.70 -9.55 -3.17
C TYR A 51 -9.64 -10.39 -2.45
N VAL A 52 -8.63 -9.75 -1.87
CA VAL A 52 -7.56 -10.44 -1.14
C VAL A 52 -8.09 -11.14 0.11
N ALA A 53 -9.05 -10.53 0.80
CA ALA A 53 -9.72 -11.13 1.96
C ALA A 53 -10.42 -12.44 1.58
N ASP A 54 -11.15 -12.44 0.48
CA ASP A 54 -11.82 -13.63 -0.06
C ASP A 54 -10.81 -14.70 -0.51
N LEU A 55 -9.78 -14.28 -1.26
CA LEU A 55 -8.71 -15.17 -1.75
C LEU A 55 -7.94 -15.87 -0.62
N LEU A 56 -7.67 -15.19 0.48
CA LEU A 56 -6.90 -15.71 1.61
C LEU A 56 -7.78 -16.32 2.71
N GLY A 57 -9.10 -16.13 2.66
CA GLY A 57 -10.03 -16.56 3.70
C GLY A 57 -9.86 -15.82 5.02
N VAL A 58 -9.50 -14.52 4.98
CA VAL A 58 -9.29 -13.67 6.16
C VAL A 58 -10.26 -12.49 6.18
N ALA A 59 -10.49 -11.93 7.36
CA ALA A 59 -11.33 -10.74 7.46
C ALA A 59 -10.67 -9.51 6.80
N PRO A 60 -11.40 -8.65 6.06
CA PRO A 60 -10.88 -7.42 5.48
C PRO A 60 -10.21 -6.50 6.51
N ALA A 61 -10.72 -6.46 7.74
CA ALA A 61 -10.14 -5.70 8.85
C ALA A 61 -8.70 -6.15 9.18
N ARG A 62 -8.39 -7.43 9.02
CA ARG A 62 -7.03 -7.95 9.21
C ARG A 62 -6.07 -7.39 8.18
N ILE A 63 -6.48 -7.35 6.91
CA ILE A 63 -5.68 -6.77 5.83
C ILE A 63 -5.47 -5.27 6.07
N SER A 64 -6.54 -4.57 6.45
CA SER A 64 -6.48 -3.14 6.80
C SER A 64 -5.52 -2.86 7.96
N GLY A 65 -5.51 -3.72 8.96
CA GLY A 65 -4.55 -3.64 10.07
C GLY A 65 -3.11 -3.83 9.63
N VAL A 66 -2.85 -4.81 8.76
CA VAL A 66 -1.52 -5.03 8.18
C VAL A 66 -1.07 -3.83 7.35
N MET A 67 -1.95 -3.28 6.51
CA MET A 67 -1.64 -2.10 5.70
C MET A 67 -1.30 -0.87 6.55
N SER A 68 -1.97 -0.69 7.68
CA SER A 68 -1.69 0.43 8.58
C SER A 68 -0.32 0.32 9.27
N PHE A 69 0.18 -0.90 9.45
CA PHE A 69 1.50 -1.15 10.03
C PHE A 69 2.64 -0.95 9.00
N TYR A 70 2.39 -1.24 7.72
CA TYR A 70 3.39 -1.13 6.66
C TYR A 70 3.20 0.17 5.86
N PRO A 71 3.97 1.24 6.14
CA PRO A 71 3.79 2.55 5.49
C PRO A 71 4.10 2.54 4.00
N GLY A 72 4.73 1.49 3.49
CA GLY A 72 4.94 1.29 2.05
C GLY A 72 3.69 0.87 1.29
N LEU A 73 2.64 0.39 1.99
CA LEU A 73 1.36 0.04 1.37
C LEU A 73 0.40 1.24 1.44
N ARG A 74 -0.19 1.58 0.31
CA ARG A 74 -0.99 2.79 0.14
C ARG A 74 -2.41 2.48 -0.29
N ARG A 75 -3.39 3.15 0.33
CA ARG A 75 -4.81 3.05 -0.03
C ARG A 75 -5.24 4.06 -1.09
N GLN A 76 -4.39 5.02 -1.37
CA GLN A 76 -4.64 6.08 -2.33
C GLN A 76 -3.43 6.24 -3.22
N SER A 77 -3.67 6.58 -4.46
CA SER A 77 -2.63 6.92 -5.41
C SER A 77 -1.82 8.12 -4.92
N VAL A 78 -0.54 8.10 -5.19
CA VAL A 78 0.38 9.21 -4.91
C VAL A 78 0.89 9.78 -6.23
N GLY A 79 1.50 10.96 -6.17
CA GLY A 79 2.13 11.58 -7.34
C GLY A 79 3.24 10.73 -7.97
N ALA A 80 3.79 11.19 -9.08
CA ALA A 80 4.87 10.52 -9.81
C ALA A 80 6.11 10.28 -8.94
N HIS A 81 6.35 11.16 -7.97
CA HIS A 81 7.46 11.07 -7.05
C HIS A 81 6.97 11.06 -5.60
N LEU A 82 7.34 10.05 -4.85
CA LEU A 82 7.04 9.93 -3.43
C LEU A 82 8.30 10.23 -2.61
N ILE A 83 8.22 11.27 -1.78
CA ILE A 83 9.30 11.60 -0.85
C ILE A 83 8.91 11.10 0.54
N SER A 84 9.72 10.20 1.09
CA SER A 84 9.51 9.67 2.43
C SER A 84 10.62 10.13 3.37
N VAL A 85 10.23 10.76 4.48
CA VAL A 85 11.17 11.22 5.51
C VAL A 85 10.98 10.39 6.78
N CYS A 86 12.06 9.79 7.26
CA CYS A 86 12.05 9.00 8.46
C CYS A 86 11.80 9.87 9.70
N ARG A 87 10.87 9.44 10.55
CA ARG A 87 10.52 10.10 11.81
C ARG A 87 10.74 9.21 13.03
N SER A 88 11.60 8.21 12.92
CA SER A 88 12.05 7.44 14.07
C SER A 88 12.86 8.31 15.03
N LEU A 89 13.01 7.88 16.28
CA LEU A 89 13.69 8.66 17.30
C LEU A 89 15.11 9.10 16.87
N PRO A 90 15.98 8.24 16.31
CA PRO A 90 17.30 8.66 15.84
C PRO A 90 17.24 9.73 14.77
N CYS A 91 16.33 9.60 13.79
CA CYS A 91 16.19 10.56 12.71
C CYS A 91 15.63 11.90 13.20
N CYS A 92 14.69 11.90 14.16
CA CYS A 92 14.22 13.14 14.79
C CYS A 92 15.35 13.88 15.51
N LEU A 93 16.20 13.16 16.24
CA LEU A 93 17.36 13.75 16.92
C LEU A 93 18.40 14.31 15.93
N MET A 94 18.50 13.73 14.74
CA MET A 94 19.41 14.16 13.67
C MET A 94 18.82 15.22 12.74
N GLY A 95 17.64 15.76 13.02
CA GLY A 95 17.08 16.90 12.30
C GLY A 95 16.06 16.55 11.20
N SER A 96 15.40 15.39 11.25
CA SER A 96 14.37 15.07 10.24
C SER A 96 13.20 16.06 10.21
N GLY A 97 12.91 16.72 11.32
CA GLY A 97 11.92 17.81 11.37
C GLY A 97 12.30 19.00 10.48
N GLU A 98 13.57 19.41 10.50
CA GLU A 98 14.08 20.49 9.65
C GLU A 98 14.01 20.13 8.17
N VAL A 99 14.25 18.85 7.83
CA VAL A 99 14.09 18.35 6.46
C VAL A 99 12.63 18.46 5.99
N ILE A 100 11.68 18.10 6.86
CA ILE A 100 10.24 18.22 6.55
C ILE A 100 9.86 19.69 6.34
N ASP A 101 10.30 20.60 7.20
CA ASP A 101 10.00 22.02 7.09
C ASP A 101 10.60 22.62 5.82
N TYR A 102 11.83 22.25 5.47
CA TYR A 102 12.45 22.64 4.22
C TYR A 102 11.66 22.15 2.99
N LEU A 103 11.22 20.91 3.00
CA LEU A 103 10.42 20.35 1.89
C LEU A 103 9.06 21.05 1.77
N ARG A 104 8.40 21.36 2.88
CA ARG A 104 7.15 22.15 2.88
C ARG A 104 7.35 23.51 2.23
N GLU A 105 8.40 24.21 2.61
CA GLU A 105 8.71 25.53 2.04
C GLU A 105 9.02 25.45 0.56
N LYS A 106 9.81 24.47 0.14
CA LYS A 106 10.22 24.30 -1.25
C LYS A 106 9.09 23.85 -2.18
N LEU A 107 8.24 22.93 -1.72
CA LEU A 107 7.19 22.33 -2.54
C LEU A 107 5.83 23.01 -2.38
N GLY A 108 5.66 23.84 -1.35
CA GLY A 108 4.40 24.52 -1.08
C GLY A 108 3.25 23.58 -0.67
N ILE A 109 3.57 22.37 -0.22
CA ILE A 109 2.60 21.35 0.20
C ILE A 109 2.90 20.84 1.60
N GLY A 110 1.86 20.34 2.29
CA GLY A 110 1.99 19.67 3.59
C GLY A 110 2.32 18.19 3.47
N VAL A 111 2.54 17.55 4.63
CA VAL A 111 2.72 16.10 4.70
C VAL A 111 1.41 15.41 4.29
N GLY A 112 1.52 14.44 3.36
CA GLY A 112 0.38 13.72 2.81
C GLY A 112 -0.30 14.42 1.64
N GLU A 113 0.21 15.56 1.20
CA GLU A 113 -0.28 16.29 0.03
C GLU A 113 0.58 16.02 -1.20
N THR A 114 0.04 16.29 -2.37
CA THR A 114 0.69 16.17 -3.68
C THR A 114 0.61 17.50 -4.40
N THR A 115 1.64 17.87 -5.16
CA THR A 115 1.64 19.07 -6.02
C THR A 115 0.63 18.89 -7.16
N GLU A 116 0.16 20.01 -7.73
CA GLU A 116 -0.84 20.00 -8.82
C GLU A 116 -0.25 19.64 -10.20
N ASP A 117 1.07 19.65 -10.35
CA ASP A 117 1.80 19.37 -11.60
C ASP A 117 2.15 17.89 -11.82
#